data_3b80578dd674179e31d59b1b3360b53b
#
_entry.id   3b80578dd674179e31d59b1b3360b53b
#
_cell.length_a   1.000
_cell.length_b   1.000
_cell.length_c   1.000
_cell.angle_alpha   90.00
_cell.angle_beta   90.00
_cell.angle_gamma   90.00
#
_symmetry.space_group_name_H-M   'P 1'
#
loop_
_entity.id
_entity.type
_entity.pdbx_description
1 polymer ?
#
loop_
_entity_poly.entity_id
_entity_poly.type
_entity_poly.pdbx_seq_one_letter_code
_entity_poly.pdbx_strand_id
1 'polypeptide(L)'
;MQQKMVCTSITPSIGAEVSGLDCSNIDSDNKETLRRLLISRKVLVFRDQIISPLEFLEFMKIFGLPYAEDLEPQDGNPTEVGVIKIKPNERQIINFWHMDYSFLEKPASVLSLYAEKIPPCGGDTLFTNLEAAYDSLGDDTKTEIDGLW
;
A
#
# COMPACT_ATOMS: atom_id res chain seq x y z
N MET A 1 -0.45 -25.07 15.24
CA MET A 1 -1.46 -25.06 14.14
C MET A 1 -1.31 -23.73 13.45
N GLN A 2 -0.95 -23.73 12.17
CA GLN A 2 -0.88 -22.49 11.37
C GLN A 2 -2.31 -21.93 11.26
N GLN A 3 -2.50 -20.69 11.67
CA GLN A 3 -3.80 -20.03 11.58
C GLN A 3 -4.14 -19.87 10.09
N LYS A 4 -5.34 -20.23 9.68
CA LYS A 4 -5.77 -20.08 8.28
C LYS A 4 -5.95 -18.60 7.97
N MET A 5 -5.38 -18.14 6.85
CA MET A 5 -5.60 -16.80 6.34
C MET A 5 -7.09 -16.49 6.15
N VAL A 6 -7.53 -15.36 6.69
CA VAL A 6 -8.89 -14.85 6.54
C VAL A 6 -8.83 -13.46 5.91
N CYS A 7 -9.70 -13.22 4.95
CA CYS A 7 -9.82 -11.92 4.27
C CYS A 7 -11.22 -11.36 4.53
N THR A 8 -11.30 -10.18 5.14
CA THR A 8 -12.55 -9.47 5.45
C THR A 8 -12.60 -8.15 4.70
N SER A 9 -13.63 -7.93 3.89
CA SER A 9 -13.80 -6.66 3.17
C SER A 9 -14.01 -5.50 4.14
N ILE A 10 -13.30 -4.40 3.96
CA ILE A 10 -13.48 -3.16 4.73
C ILE A 10 -14.66 -2.37 4.15
N THR A 11 -14.72 -2.26 2.82
CA THR A 11 -15.84 -1.68 2.10
C THR A 11 -16.25 -2.59 0.94
N PRO A 12 -17.42 -2.38 0.30
CA PRO A 12 -17.81 -3.17 -0.86
C PRO A 12 -16.85 -3.04 -2.05
N SER A 13 -16.27 -1.87 -2.29
CA SER A 13 -15.52 -1.53 -3.51
C SER A 13 -14.01 -1.46 -3.34
N ILE A 14 -13.50 -1.29 -2.13
CA ILE A 14 -12.06 -1.12 -1.86
C ILE A 14 -11.72 -1.54 -0.44
N GLY A 15 -10.53 -2.11 -0.29
CA GLY A 15 -9.95 -2.47 1.00
C GLY A 15 -10.40 -3.82 1.54
N ALA A 16 -9.43 -4.56 2.04
CA ALA A 16 -9.66 -5.75 2.83
C ALA A 16 -8.64 -5.86 3.98
N GLU A 17 -9.10 -6.34 5.11
CA GLU A 17 -8.24 -6.74 6.21
C GLU A 17 -7.89 -8.22 6.05
N VAL A 18 -6.60 -8.52 6.14
CA VAL A 18 -6.06 -9.88 6.07
C VAL A 18 -5.51 -10.25 7.43
N SER A 19 -6.04 -11.33 8.01
CA SER A 19 -5.63 -11.85 9.31
C SER A 19 -5.23 -13.33 9.23
N GLY A 20 -4.64 -13.85 10.31
CA GLY A 20 -4.17 -15.23 10.37
C GLY A 20 -2.85 -15.46 9.61
N LEU A 21 -2.11 -14.39 9.29
CA LEU A 21 -0.79 -14.44 8.68
C LEU A 21 0.26 -13.77 9.58
N ASP A 22 1.47 -14.26 9.47
CA ASP A 22 2.68 -13.60 9.92
C ASP A 22 3.45 -13.13 8.67
N CYS A 23 3.54 -11.81 8.49
CA CYS A 23 4.17 -11.20 7.32
C CYS A 23 5.67 -11.48 7.23
N SER A 24 6.33 -11.90 8.30
CA SER A 24 7.72 -12.33 8.28
C SER A 24 7.92 -13.72 7.66
N ASN A 25 6.86 -14.54 7.55
CA ASN A 25 6.96 -15.93 7.10
C ASN A 25 5.71 -16.37 6.29
N ILE A 26 5.66 -15.97 5.04
CA ILE A 26 4.54 -16.29 4.13
C ILE A 26 4.89 -17.48 3.24
N ASP A 27 4.05 -18.50 3.25
CA ASP A 27 4.16 -19.65 2.34
C ASP A 27 3.78 -19.31 0.89
N SER A 28 4.13 -20.19 -0.05
CA SER A 28 3.92 -19.98 -1.49
C SER A 28 2.45 -19.79 -1.88
N ASP A 29 1.55 -20.54 -1.25
CA ASP A 29 0.12 -20.53 -1.59
C ASP A 29 -0.54 -19.21 -1.15
N ASN A 30 -0.13 -18.73 0.04
CA ASN A 30 -0.55 -17.44 0.54
C ASN A 30 0.00 -16.27 -0.29
N LYS A 31 1.24 -16.35 -0.80
CA LYS A 31 1.81 -15.32 -1.70
C LYS A 31 0.94 -15.10 -2.94
N GLU A 32 0.57 -16.17 -3.60
CA GLU A 32 -0.28 -16.08 -4.80
C GLU A 32 -1.68 -15.55 -4.47
N THR A 33 -2.23 -15.97 -3.34
CA THR A 33 -3.54 -15.48 -2.87
C THR A 33 -3.49 -14.00 -2.55
N LEU A 34 -2.43 -13.51 -1.88
CA LEU A 34 -2.25 -12.10 -1.56
C LEU A 34 -2.16 -11.22 -2.82
N ARG A 35 -1.45 -11.67 -3.87
CA ARG A 35 -1.40 -10.94 -5.15
C ARG A 35 -2.79 -10.77 -5.76
N ARG A 36 -3.58 -11.84 -5.81
CA ARG A 36 -4.95 -11.80 -6.33
C ARG A 36 -5.87 -10.92 -5.48
N LEU A 37 -5.72 -10.99 -4.16
CA LEU A 37 -6.47 -10.12 -3.24
C LEU A 37 -6.13 -8.65 -3.45
N LEU A 38 -4.85 -8.29 -3.60
CA LEU A 38 -4.46 -6.91 -3.86
C LEU A 38 -5.08 -6.38 -5.16
N ILE A 39 -5.03 -7.16 -6.24
CA ILE A 39 -5.65 -6.78 -7.52
C ILE A 39 -7.16 -6.56 -7.35
N SER A 40 -7.86 -7.42 -6.63
CA SER A 40 -9.30 -7.34 -6.49
C SER A 40 -9.76 -6.30 -5.45
N ARG A 41 -8.98 -6.08 -4.39
CA ARG A 41 -9.33 -5.20 -3.28
C ARG A 41 -8.62 -3.86 -3.27
N LYS A 42 -7.57 -3.69 -4.07
CA LYS A 42 -6.74 -2.48 -4.24
C LYS A 42 -5.94 -2.09 -3.00
N VAL A 43 -6.45 -2.35 -1.80
CA VAL A 43 -5.79 -2.09 -0.52
C VAL A 43 -5.91 -3.31 0.38
N LEU A 44 -4.79 -3.75 0.95
CA LEU A 44 -4.74 -4.79 1.96
C LEU A 44 -4.20 -4.22 3.27
N VAL A 45 -4.87 -4.53 4.37
CA VAL A 45 -4.48 -4.12 5.72
C VAL A 45 -4.12 -5.35 6.53
N PHE A 46 -2.94 -5.33 7.14
CA PHE A 46 -2.43 -6.39 8.00
C PHE A 46 -2.27 -5.80 9.41
N ARG A 47 -3.05 -6.30 10.36
CA ARG A 47 -3.00 -5.83 11.76
C ARG A 47 -1.97 -6.60 12.55
N ASP A 48 -1.49 -5.99 13.62
CA ASP A 48 -0.70 -6.61 14.69
C ASP A 48 0.57 -7.33 14.17
N GLN A 49 1.20 -6.78 13.13
CA GLN A 49 2.45 -7.29 12.61
C GLN A 49 3.64 -6.67 13.36
N ILE A 50 4.57 -7.51 13.79
CA ILE A 50 5.85 -7.08 14.39
C ILE A 50 6.95 -7.62 13.50
N ILE A 51 7.42 -6.78 12.60
CA ILE A 51 8.43 -7.14 11.59
C ILE A 51 9.54 -6.09 11.55
N SER A 52 10.74 -6.54 11.28
CA SER A 52 11.88 -5.67 11.03
C SER A 52 11.79 -5.03 9.63
N PRO A 53 12.54 -3.95 9.37
CA PRO A 53 12.60 -3.35 8.03
C PRO A 53 13.03 -4.32 6.92
N LEU A 54 13.91 -5.28 7.24
CA LEU A 54 14.31 -6.31 6.29
C LEU A 54 13.18 -7.31 6.01
N GLU A 55 12.45 -7.75 7.03
CA GLU A 55 11.29 -8.64 6.85
C GLU A 55 10.16 -7.91 6.11
N PHE A 56 9.97 -6.61 6.37
CA PHE A 56 9.04 -5.78 5.61
C PHE A 56 9.41 -5.74 4.12
N LEU A 57 10.69 -5.52 3.80
CA LEU A 57 11.19 -5.54 2.43
C LEU A 57 10.97 -6.92 1.77
N GLU A 58 11.29 -8.01 2.47
CA GLU A 58 11.08 -9.37 1.96
C GLU A 58 9.60 -9.68 1.73
N PHE A 59 8.73 -9.20 2.61
CA PHE A 59 7.27 -9.31 2.42
C PHE A 59 6.82 -8.56 1.17
N MET A 60 7.33 -7.36 0.93
CA MET A 60 6.95 -6.57 -0.25
C MET A 60 7.39 -7.19 -1.58
N LYS A 61 8.46 -7.99 -1.59
CA LYS A 61 8.87 -8.76 -2.78
C LYS A 61 7.80 -9.75 -3.28
N ILE A 62 6.80 -10.05 -2.47
CA ILE A 62 5.62 -10.81 -2.91
C ILE A 62 4.90 -10.10 -4.05
N PHE A 63 4.85 -8.77 -4.04
CA PHE A 63 4.06 -7.96 -4.97
C PHE A 63 4.87 -7.44 -6.15
N GLY A 64 6.19 -7.50 -6.10
CA GLY A 64 7.08 -7.07 -7.17
C GLY A 64 8.51 -6.81 -6.69
N LEU A 65 9.35 -6.34 -7.59
CA LEU A 65 10.70 -5.91 -7.23
C LEU A 65 10.61 -4.56 -6.50
N PRO A 66 11.23 -4.42 -5.34
CA PRO A 66 11.32 -3.15 -4.66
C PRO A 66 12.00 -2.10 -5.55
N TYR A 67 11.47 -0.91 -5.54
CA TYR A 67 12.06 0.25 -6.19
C TYR A 67 12.90 0.99 -5.14
N ALA A 68 14.19 1.13 -5.38
CA ALA A 68 15.04 2.03 -4.62
C ALA A 68 15.15 3.33 -5.40
N GLU A 69 14.64 4.41 -4.85
CA GLU A 69 15.14 5.73 -5.24
C GLU A 69 16.61 5.81 -4.80
N ASP A 70 17.38 6.73 -5.39
CA ASP A 70 18.76 7.03 -4.93
C ASP A 70 18.75 7.66 -3.51
N LEU A 71 18.14 6.95 -2.58
CA LEU A 71 18.02 7.34 -1.19
C LEU A 71 19.21 6.78 -0.41
N GLU A 72 19.85 7.62 0.37
CA GLU A 72 20.80 7.16 1.38
C GLU A 72 20.08 6.28 2.41
N PRO A 73 20.68 5.17 2.86
CA PRO A 73 20.11 4.34 3.91
C PRO A 73 19.77 5.17 5.14
N GLN A 74 18.53 5.07 5.61
CA GLN A 74 18.07 5.81 6.78
C GLN A 74 18.01 4.91 8.00
N ASP A 75 18.58 5.35 9.11
CA ASP A 75 18.52 4.65 10.40
C ASP A 75 19.02 3.18 10.36
N GLY A 76 19.90 2.83 9.42
CA GLY A 76 20.41 1.47 9.23
C GLY A 76 19.44 0.52 8.50
N ASN A 77 18.37 1.05 7.92
CA ASN A 77 17.42 0.29 7.10
C ASN A 77 17.99 0.00 5.70
N PRO A 78 17.45 -1.01 4.98
CA PRO A 78 17.70 -1.14 3.55
C PRO A 78 17.33 0.14 2.80
N THR A 79 18.04 0.45 1.70
CA THR A 79 17.82 1.67 0.89
C THR A 79 16.42 1.76 0.31
N GLU A 80 15.77 0.62 0.10
CA GLU A 80 14.40 0.51 -0.40
C GLU A 80 13.33 0.81 0.66
N VAL A 81 13.72 0.97 1.94
CA VAL A 81 12.80 1.24 3.04
C VAL A 81 13.02 2.66 3.57
N GLY A 82 12.25 3.59 3.07
CA GLY A 82 12.22 4.96 3.57
C GLY A 82 11.54 5.08 4.93
N VAL A 83 11.94 6.08 5.72
CA VAL A 83 11.34 6.37 7.03
C VAL A 83 10.65 7.73 7.01
N ILE A 84 9.35 7.75 7.28
CA ILE A 84 8.56 8.97 7.39
C ILE A 84 8.38 9.30 8.89
N LYS A 85 9.01 10.39 9.35
CA LYS A 85 8.90 10.87 10.74
C LYS A 85 8.18 12.21 10.75
N ILE A 86 7.05 12.28 11.44
CA ILE A 86 6.29 13.50 11.64
C ILE A 86 6.42 13.90 13.11
N LYS A 87 6.98 15.08 13.38
CA LYS A 87 7.15 15.59 14.75
C LYS A 87 5.84 16.19 15.30
N PRO A 88 5.67 16.21 16.62
CA PRO A 88 4.57 16.97 17.21
C PRO A 88 4.57 18.43 16.72
N ASN A 89 3.41 18.92 16.34
CA ASN A 89 3.19 20.25 15.75
C ASN A 89 3.77 20.49 14.35
N GLU A 90 4.31 19.48 13.69
CA GLU A 90 4.62 19.52 12.27
C GLU A 90 3.33 19.39 11.46
N ARG A 91 3.09 20.35 10.56
CA ARG A 91 1.91 20.28 9.68
C ARG A 91 2.18 19.27 8.57
N GLN A 92 1.30 18.28 8.43
CA GLN A 92 1.31 17.41 7.27
C GLN A 92 1.09 18.24 6.00
N ILE A 93 1.98 18.10 5.03
CA ILE A 93 1.91 18.82 3.76
C ILE A 93 0.95 18.12 2.81
N ILE A 94 0.88 16.77 2.87
CA ILE A 94 0.08 15.96 1.97
C ILE A 94 -1.32 15.77 2.57
N ASN A 95 -2.26 16.61 2.13
CA ASN A 95 -3.67 16.58 2.52
C ASN A 95 -4.61 16.71 1.30
N PHE A 96 -4.19 16.19 0.16
CA PHE A 96 -4.93 16.18 -1.09
C PHE A 96 -4.87 14.78 -1.72
N TRP A 97 -5.86 14.47 -2.55
CA TRP A 97 -5.87 13.22 -3.32
C TRP A 97 -4.72 13.20 -4.32
N HIS A 98 -3.96 12.13 -4.33
CA HIS A 98 -2.82 11.94 -5.23
C HIS A 98 -2.57 10.45 -5.48
N MET A 99 -1.80 10.17 -6.47
CA MET A 99 -1.17 8.88 -6.70
C MET A 99 0.35 9.10 -6.69
N ASP A 100 1.06 8.33 -5.90
CA ASP A 100 2.51 8.43 -5.81
C ASP A 100 3.16 8.07 -7.14
N TYR A 101 4.24 8.79 -7.48
CA TYR A 101 5.03 8.57 -8.70
C TYR A 101 4.23 8.67 -10.01
N SER A 102 3.05 9.27 -10.03
CA SER A 102 2.22 9.40 -11.23
C SER A 102 2.88 10.19 -12.36
N PHE A 103 3.94 10.93 -12.07
CA PHE A 103 4.75 11.70 -13.04
C PHE A 103 5.81 10.85 -13.75
N LEU A 104 6.02 9.61 -13.35
CA LEU A 104 6.94 8.68 -14.00
C LEU A 104 6.23 7.95 -15.14
N GLU A 105 6.96 7.66 -16.22
CA GLU A 105 6.48 6.82 -17.32
C GLU A 105 6.05 5.42 -16.82
N LYS A 106 6.74 4.91 -15.80
CA LYS A 106 6.43 3.63 -15.14
C LYS A 106 6.33 3.85 -13.63
N PRO A 107 5.18 4.30 -13.13
CA PRO A 107 4.97 4.50 -11.70
C PRO A 107 5.05 3.18 -10.93
N ALA A 108 5.30 3.26 -9.62
CA ALA A 108 5.27 2.11 -8.75
C ALA A 108 3.87 1.46 -8.77
N SER A 109 3.82 0.15 -9.03
CA SER A 109 2.55 -0.59 -9.10
C SER A 109 1.91 -0.80 -7.73
N VAL A 110 2.72 -0.80 -6.66
CA VAL A 110 2.28 -1.02 -5.28
C VAL A 110 3.09 -0.13 -4.35
N LEU A 111 2.41 0.52 -3.44
CA LEU A 111 3.01 1.24 -2.33
C LEU A 111 2.65 0.54 -1.02
N SER A 112 3.52 0.59 -0.04
CA SER A 112 3.25 0.04 1.28
C SER A 112 3.73 0.96 2.40
N LEU A 113 3.01 0.92 3.52
CA LEU A 113 3.33 1.66 4.73
C LEU A 113 3.32 0.70 5.92
N TYR A 114 4.37 0.74 6.72
CA TYR A 114 4.43 0.05 8.01
C TYR A 114 4.41 1.09 9.13
N ALA A 115 3.38 1.03 9.97
CA ALA A 115 3.18 1.98 11.05
C ALA A 115 3.91 1.53 12.32
N GLU A 116 5.07 2.12 12.62
CA GLU A 116 5.81 1.85 13.86
C GLU A 116 5.24 2.62 15.05
N LYS A 117 4.84 3.86 14.82
CA LYS A 117 4.27 4.73 15.85
C LYS A 117 3.21 5.63 15.24
N ILE A 118 2.01 5.54 15.78
CA ILE A 118 0.86 6.33 15.33
C ILE A 118 0.31 7.16 16.51
N PRO A 119 -0.31 8.32 16.25
CA PRO A 119 -0.99 9.09 17.29
C PRO A 119 -2.23 8.35 17.81
N PRO A 120 -2.71 8.67 19.01
CA PRO A 120 -3.92 8.05 19.58
C PRO A 120 -5.20 8.42 18.80
N CYS A 121 -5.17 9.50 18.02
CA CYS A 121 -6.26 9.92 17.15
C CYS A 121 -5.73 10.77 16.01
N GLY A 122 -6.41 10.70 14.84
CA GLY A 122 -6.04 11.43 13.63
C GLY A 122 -4.85 10.80 12.90
N GLY A 123 -4.48 11.41 11.78
CA GLY A 123 -3.42 10.88 10.91
C GLY A 123 -3.89 9.72 10.03
N ASP A 124 -5.19 9.61 9.80
CA ASP A 124 -5.76 8.55 8.98
C ASP A 124 -5.31 8.67 7.52
N THR A 125 -5.03 7.53 6.88
CA THR A 125 -4.81 7.45 5.45
C THR A 125 -6.10 7.06 4.75
N LEU A 126 -6.54 7.89 3.82
CA LEU A 126 -7.75 7.66 3.04
C LEU A 126 -7.40 7.12 1.65
N PHE A 127 -8.18 6.17 1.19
CA PHE A 127 -8.01 5.57 -0.14
C PHE A 127 -9.29 5.70 -0.96
N THR A 128 -9.13 5.89 -2.28
CA THR A 128 -10.24 5.84 -3.24
C THR A 128 -9.93 4.86 -4.37
N ASN A 129 -10.99 4.27 -4.94
CA ASN A 129 -10.87 3.35 -6.06
C ASN A 129 -10.96 4.13 -7.37
N LEU A 130 -9.81 4.34 -8.04
CA LEU A 130 -9.73 5.07 -9.30
C LEU A 130 -10.41 4.34 -10.46
N GLU A 131 -10.41 3.00 -10.50
CA GLU A 131 -11.13 2.23 -11.51
C GLU A 131 -12.64 2.49 -11.39
N ALA A 132 -13.20 2.38 -10.18
CA ALA A 132 -14.61 2.67 -9.96
C ALA A 132 -14.96 4.14 -10.22
N ALA A 133 -14.04 5.06 -9.91
CA ALA A 133 -14.22 6.48 -10.25
C ALA A 133 -14.28 6.69 -11.76
N TYR A 134 -13.34 6.12 -12.53
CA TYR A 134 -13.35 6.17 -13.98
C TYR A 134 -14.61 5.53 -14.56
N ASP A 135 -14.99 4.34 -14.09
CA ASP A 135 -16.18 3.63 -14.57
C ASP A 135 -17.48 4.43 -14.39
N SER A 136 -17.53 5.28 -13.36
CA SER A 136 -18.68 6.15 -13.06
C SER A 136 -18.78 7.41 -13.93
N LEU A 137 -17.73 7.73 -14.70
CA LEU A 137 -17.75 8.90 -15.60
C LEU A 137 -18.68 8.66 -16.79
N GLY A 138 -19.30 9.75 -17.28
CA GLY A 138 -20.03 9.75 -18.54
C GLY A 138 -19.09 9.55 -19.75
N ASP A 139 -19.66 9.04 -20.85
CA ASP A 139 -18.90 8.69 -22.06
C ASP A 139 -18.15 9.89 -22.66
N ASP A 140 -18.74 11.08 -22.62
CA ASP A 140 -18.09 12.30 -23.09
C ASP A 140 -16.81 12.59 -22.31
N THR A 141 -16.85 12.51 -20.99
CA THR A 141 -15.69 12.73 -20.13
C THR A 141 -14.62 11.66 -20.33
N LYS A 142 -15.02 10.39 -20.46
CA LYS A 142 -14.08 9.29 -20.76
C LYS A 142 -13.36 9.53 -22.07
N THR A 143 -14.11 9.94 -23.12
CA THR A 143 -13.53 10.25 -24.43
C THR A 143 -12.53 11.41 -24.36
N GLU A 144 -12.81 12.43 -23.53
CA GLU A 144 -11.92 13.56 -23.33
C GLU A 144 -10.60 13.13 -22.66
N ILE A 145 -10.69 12.39 -21.54
CA ILE A 145 -9.51 12.02 -20.76
C ILE A 145 -8.69 10.88 -21.37
N ASP A 146 -9.30 9.97 -22.13
CA ASP A 146 -8.58 8.86 -22.78
C ASP A 146 -7.59 9.35 -23.86
N GLY A 147 -7.73 10.59 -24.31
CA GLY A 147 -6.80 11.24 -25.25
C GLY A 147 -5.68 12.05 -24.58
N LEU A 148 -5.67 12.13 -23.25
CA LEU A 148 -4.65 12.88 -22.51
C LEU A 148 -3.45 12.01 -22.17
N TRP A 149 -2.25 12.61 -22.24
CA TRP A 149 -0.95 12.01 -21.90
C TRP A 149 -0.24 12.84 -20.84
#